data_a7564004c908e9d7dd806403527f411e
#
_entry.id   a7564004c908e9d7dd806403527f411e
#
_cell.length_a   1.000
_cell.length_b   1.000
_cell.length_c   1.000
_cell.angle_alpha   90.00
_cell.angle_beta   90.00
_cell.angle_gamma   90.00
#
_symmetry.space_group_name_H-M   'P 1'
#
loop_
_entity.id
_entity.type
_entity.pdbx_description
1 polymer ?
#
loop_
_entity_poly.entity_id
_entity_poly.type
_entity_poly.pdbx_seq_one_letter_code
_entity_poly.pdbx_strand_id
1 'polypeptide(L)'
;IYPMVTSSSTLAAYGAVGAGIPPYEIKKIITVCKAYSSAVGAGAFVSEIFGDEADELRRRGGDGGEFGATTGRPRRMGWFDCVASKYGCRMQGTTDVAFTVLDVLGYLDEIPVCVAYDIDGEITTEFPTTALLEKAKPVIETLPGWKCDIRGIKNYEDLPENCRKYIEFVEEKIGFPITMVSNGPSRDDIIYRNK
;
A
#
# COMPACT_ATOMS: atom_id res chain seq x y z
N ILE A 1 -4.08 -5.30 14.62
CA ILE A 1 -3.06 -4.66 15.49
C ILE A 1 -3.75 -3.70 16.45
N TYR A 2 -3.85 -4.06 17.71
CA TYR A 2 -4.40 -3.15 18.71
C TYR A 2 -3.43 -1.96 18.92
N PRO A 3 -3.90 -0.71 19.03
CA PRO A 3 -5.30 -0.27 19.00
C PRO A 3 -5.88 0.03 17.60
N MET A 4 -5.16 -0.30 16.53
CA MET A 4 -5.62 -0.08 15.15
C MET A 4 -6.68 -1.12 14.82
N VAL A 5 -7.94 -0.76 15.01
CA VAL A 5 -9.09 -1.63 14.74
C VAL A 5 -10.10 -0.94 13.84
N THR A 6 -10.87 -1.73 13.11
CA THR A 6 -12.00 -1.25 12.31
C THR A 6 -13.28 -1.93 12.75
N SER A 7 -14.40 -1.25 12.62
CA SER A 7 -15.74 -1.82 12.88
C SER A 7 -16.18 -2.80 11.78
N SER A 8 -15.55 -2.74 10.62
CA SER A 8 -15.88 -3.59 9.47
C SER A 8 -15.09 -4.89 9.52
N SER A 9 -15.74 -5.99 9.10
CA SER A 9 -15.04 -7.25 8.85
C SER A 9 -14.37 -7.17 7.48
N THR A 10 -13.06 -6.93 7.46
CA THR A 10 -12.30 -6.64 6.24
C THR A 10 -11.78 -7.88 5.52
N LEU A 11 -11.86 -9.08 6.14
CA LEU A 11 -11.45 -10.32 5.49
C LEU A 11 -12.45 -10.74 4.42
N ALA A 12 -11.97 -11.10 3.24
CA ALA A 12 -12.81 -11.49 2.09
C ALA A 12 -13.78 -12.65 2.40
N ALA A 13 -13.38 -13.58 3.28
CA ALA A 13 -14.22 -14.68 3.72
C ALA A 13 -15.55 -14.23 4.37
N TYR A 14 -15.57 -13.08 5.04
CA TYR A 14 -16.82 -12.54 5.63
C TYR A 14 -17.82 -12.09 4.56
N GLY A 15 -17.38 -11.78 3.34
CA GLY A 15 -18.27 -11.51 2.22
C GLY A 15 -19.16 -12.70 1.90
N ALA A 16 -18.61 -13.91 1.91
CA ALA A 16 -19.38 -15.14 1.72
C ALA A 16 -20.40 -15.36 2.85
N VAL A 17 -19.99 -15.16 4.10
CA VAL A 17 -20.87 -15.28 5.28
C VAL A 17 -22.04 -14.29 5.19
N GLY A 18 -21.77 -13.03 4.91
CA GLY A 18 -22.79 -11.98 4.80
C GLY A 18 -23.76 -12.18 3.63
N ALA A 19 -23.29 -12.76 2.52
CA ALA A 19 -24.10 -13.05 1.33
C ALA A 19 -24.83 -14.41 1.40
N GLY A 20 -24.52 -15.25 2.39
CA GLY A 20 -25.10 -16.60 2.51
C GLY A 20 -24.63 -17.55 1.40
N ILE A 21 -23.43 -17.36 0.88
CA ILE A 21 -22.84 -18.21 -0.16
C ILE A 21 -21.69 -19.06 0.42
N PRO A 22 -21.42 -20.25 -0.14
CA PRO A 22 -20.30 -21.07 0.30
C PRO A 22 -18.97 -20.34 0.09
N PRO A 23 -18.02 -20.34 1.07
CA PRO A 23 -16.74 -19.62 0.94
C PRO A 23 -15.90 -20.07 -0.26
N TYR A 24 -16.00 -21.32 -0.69
CA TYR A 24 -15.28 -21.86 -1.84
C TYR A 24 -15.77 -21.34 -3.21
N GLU A 25 -16.88 -20.58 -3.23
CA GLU A 25 -17.35 -19.88 -4.44
C GLU A 25 -16.58 -18.58 -4.68
N ILE A 26 -15.89 -18.04 -3.69
CA ILE A 26 -14.99 -16.90 -3.89
C ILE A 26 -13.73 -17.40 -4.60
N LYS A 27 -13.59 -17.06 -5.88
CA LYS A 27 -12.46 -17.49 -6.73
C LYS A 27 -11.41 -16.41 -6.92
N LYS A 28 -11.79 -15.15 -6.79
CA LYS A 28 -10.91 -14.01 -7.00
C LYS A 28 -11.05 -13.03 -5.83
N ILE A 29 -9.90 -12.73 -5.21
CA ILE A 29 -9.79 -11.78 -4.11
C ILE A 29 -8.79 -10.71 -4.52
N ILE A 30 -9.30 -9.50 -4.71
CA ILE A 30 -8.51 -8.35 -5.10
C ILE A 30 -8.23 -7.51 -3.86
N THR A 31 -6.96 -7.47 -3.44
CA THR A 31 -6.53 -6.59 -2.35
C THR A 31 -6.10 -5.24 -2.91
N VAL A 32 -6.68 -4.17 -2.38
CA VAL A 32 -6.31 -2.81 -2.78
C VAL A 32 -5.20 -2.30 -1.87
N CYS A 33 -4.05 -1.97 -2.46
CA CYS A 33 -2.90 -1.37 -1.79
C CYS A 33 -2.59 0.00 -2.37
N LYS A 34 -2.34 0.98 -1.51
CA LYS A 34 -1.80 2.28 -1.95
C LYS A 34 -0.31 2.15 -2.23
N ALA A 35 0.23 2.94 -3.14
CA ALA A 35 1.67 3.02 -3.43
C ALA A 35 2.51 3.66 -2.29
N TYR A 36 1.87 4.10 -1.24
CA TYR A 36 2.45 4.56 0.04
C TYR A 36 1.52 4.15 1.17
N SER A 37 1.93 4.34 2.43
CA SER A 37 1.13 3.97 3.59
C SER A 37 0.48 5.18 4.25
N SER A 38 -0.76 5.04 4.71
CA SER A 38 -1.41 6.02 5.56
C SER A 38 -2.19 5.34 6.68
N ALA A 39 -2.23 5.95 7.86
CA ALA A 39 -2.92 5.38 9.01
C ALA A 39 -3.72 6.43 9.78
N VAL A 40 -4.77 5.99 10.46
CA VAL A 40 -5.59 6.77 11.38
C VAL A 40 -5.46 6.17 12.78
N GLY A 41 -5.34 7.03 13.80
CA GLY A 41 -5.27 6.58 15.18
C GLY A 41 -3.86 6.18 15.63
N ALA A 42 -3.78 5.72 16.87
CA ALA A 42 -2.55 5.27 17.51
C ALA A 42 -2.16 3.85 17.10
N GLY A 43 -0.98 3.41 17.48
CA GLY A 43 -0.43 2.09 17.22
C GLY A 43 0.84 2.15 16.38
N ALA A 44 1.54 1.03 16.31
CA ALA A 44 2.80 0.93 15.59
C ALA A 44 2.59 1.17 14.08
N PHE A 45 3.46 1.98 13.50
CA PHE A 45 3.49 2.26 12.07
C PHE A 45 4.96 2.33 11.65
N VAL A 46 5.55 1.18 11.35
CA VAL A 46 7.01 1.03 11.22
C VAL A 46 7.59 1.92 10.12
N SER A 47 6.91 2.05 8.99
CA SER A 47 7.34 2.88 7.86
C SER A 47 6.92 4.36 7.98
N GLU A 48 6.48 4.82 9.16
CA GLU A 48 6.00 6.19 9.37
C GLU A 48 7.10 7.22 9.12
N ILE A 49 6.72 8.32 8.46
CA ILE A 49 7.56 9.49 8.20
C ILE A 49 6.99 10.73 8.87
N PHE A 50 7.84 11.72 9.12
CA PHE A 50 7.51 12.92 9.88
C PHE A 50 8.01 14.19 9.20
N GLY A 51 7.54 15.34 9.68
CA GLY A 51 7.99 16.64 9.19
C GLY A 51 7.50 16.95 7.77
N ASP A 52 8.27 17.77 7.07
CA ASP A 52 7.91 18.31 5.76
C ASP A 52 7.63 17.24 4.70
N GLU A 53 8.35 16.12 4.76
CA GLU A 53 8.18 14.98 3.87
C GLU A 53 6.79 14.33 4.05
N ALA A 54 6.37 14.12 5.30
CA ALA A 54 5.04 13.60 5.62
C ALA A 54 3.95 14.60 5.21
N ASP A 55 4.17 15.88 5.43
CA ASP A 55 3.21 16.94 5.11
C ASP A 55 3.03 17.08 3.58
N GLU A 56 4.11 16.99 2.82
CA GLU A 56 4.06 17.04 1.36
C GLU A 56 3.32 15.82 0.79
N LEU A 57 3.66 14.62 1.24
CA LEU A 57 2.99 13.39 0.81
C LEU A 57 1.50 13.43 1.21
N ARG A 58 1.17 13.89 2.41
CA ARG A 58 -0.22 14.04 2.88
C ARG A 58 -1.01 14.99 2.01
N ARG A 59 -0.44 16.14 1.68
CA ARG A 59 -1.08 17.16 0.85
C ARG A 59 -1.35 16.69 -0.57
N ARG A 60 -0.45 15.87 -1.13
CA ARG A 60 -0.58 15.29 -2.48
C ARG A 60 -1.44 14.04 -2.52
N GLY A 61 -1.58 13.36 -1.38
CA GLY A 61 -2.23 12.06 -1.30
C GLY A 61 -3.71 12.10 -1.65
N GLY A 62 -4.12 11.18 -2.51
CA GLY A 62 -5.52 11.01 -2.92
C GLY A 62 -6.14 12.24 -3.57
N ASP A 63 -7.46 12.22 -3.68
CA ASP A 63 -8.26 13.38 -4.12
C ASP A 63 -8.59 14.25 -2.88
N GLY A 64 -7.92 15.38 -2.76
CA GLY A 64 -8.07 16.31 -1.63
C GLY A 64 -7.14 16.08 -0.43
N GLY A 65 -6.12 15.22 -0.56
CA GLY A 65 -5.12 14.95 0.46
C GLY A 65 -5.51 13.84 1.44
N GLU A 66 -4.53 13.40 2.22
CA GLU A 66 -4.72 12.34 3.24
C GLU A 66 -5.22 12.94 4.55
N PHE A 67 -6.50 13.30 4.57
CA PHE A 67 -7.22 13.82 5.72
C PHE A 67 -8.47 12.98 6.00
N GLY A 68 -8.92 12.99 7.23
CA GLY A 68 -10.16 12.30 7.60
C GLY A 68 -11.36 12.96 6.92
N ALA A 69 -12.16 12.20 6.20
CA ALA A 69 -13.28 12.72 5.43
C ALA A 69 -14.32 13.51 6.30
N THR A 70 -14.54 13.05 7.53
CA THR A 70 -15.52 13.68 8.44
C THR A 70 -14.88 14.72 9.35
N THR A 71 -13.66 14.45 9.84
CA THR A 71 -13.03 15.24 10.90
C THR A 71 -11.98 16.21 10.39
N GLY A 72 -11.51 16.07 9.15
CA GLY A 72 -10.39 16.82 8.60
C GLY A 72 -9.03 16.54 9.28
N ARG A 73 -8.96 15.54 10.18
CA ARG A 73 -7.72 15.22 10.88
C ARG A 73 -6.65 14.74 9.90
N PRO A 74 -5.40 15.22 10.01
CA PRO A 74 -4.30 14.73 9.18
C PRO A 74 -4.04 13.25 9.49
N ARG A 75 -3.91 12.44 8.45
CA ARG A 75 -3.50 11.05 8.58
C ARG A 75 -2.00 10.97 8.81
N ARG A 76 -1.57 9.95 9.53
CA ARG A 76 -0.16 9.55 9.62
C ARG A 76 0.27 9.03 8.28
N MET A 77 1.46 9.40 7.84
CA MET A 77 2.01 9.04 6.53
C MET A 77 3.22 8.13 6.68
N GLY A 78 3.43 7.27 5.71
CA GLY A 78 4.59 6.38 5.67
C GLY A 78 4.89 5.91 4.27
N TRP A 79 6.11 5.43 4.05
CA TRP A 79 6.48 4.79 2.80
C TRP A 79 5.76 3.45 2.65
N PHE A 80 5.73 2.92 1.42
CA PHE A 80 5.16 1.60 1.19
C PHE A 80 5.86 0.57 2.07
N ASP A 81 5.07 -0.26 2.75
CA ASP A 81 5.55 -1.28 3.68
C ASP A 81 5.28 -2.67 3.10
N CYS A 82 6.34 -3.29 2.58
CA CYS A 82 6.25 -4.62 1.99
C CYS A 82 5.91 -5.70 3.01
N VAL A 83 6.39 -5.57 4.26
CA VAL A 83 6.16 -6.58 5.31
C VAL A 83 4.68 -6.58 5.72
N ALA A 84 4.13 -5.40 6.02
CA ALA A 84 2.72 -5.25 6.38
C ALA A 84 1.80 -5.63 5.22
N SER A 85 2.13 -5.20 4.00
CA SER A 85 1.32 -5.48 2.81
C SER A 85 1.32 -6.97 2.45
N LYS A 86 2.47 -7.64 2.50
CA LYS A 86 2.59 -9.10 2.33
C LYS A 86 1.73 -9.84 3.35
N TYR A 87 1.82 -9.44 4.61
CA TYR A 87 1.00 -10.04 5.67
C TYR A 87 -0.49 -9.84 5.40
N GLY A 88 -0.91 -8.62 5.08
CA GLY A 88 -2.30 -8.29 4.75
C GLY A 88 -2.83 -9.12 3.57
N CYS A 89 -2.06 -9.23 2.50
CA CYS A 89 -2.42 -10.05 1.34
C CYS A 89 -2.56 -11.54 1.70
N ARG A 90 -1.65 -12.08 2.51
CA ARG A 90 -1.76 -13.47 3.02
C ARG A 90 -3.03 -13.70 3.83
N MET A 91 -3.36 -12.78 4.74
CA MET A 91 -4.56 -12.89 5.58
C MET A 91 -5.85 -12.80 4.77
N GLN A 92 -5.86 -12.03 3.70
CA GLN A 92 -7.00 -11.91 2.78
C GLN A 92 -7.19 -13.14 1.89
N GLY A 93 -6.16 -13.94 1.67
CA GLY A 93 -6.15 -14.96 0.62
C GLY A 93 -6.11 -14.34 -0.78
N THR A 94 -5.33 -13.27 -0.93
CA THR A 94 -5.22 -12.46 -2.15
C THR A 94 -4.85 -13.29 -3.37
N THR A 95 -5.58 -13.11 -4.46
CA THR A 95 -5.22 -13.65 -5.78
C THR A 95 -4.58 -12.58 -6.66
N ASP A 96 -4.99 -11.32 -6.48
CA ASP A 96 -4.59 -10.17 -7.28
C ASP A 96 -4.47 -8.92 -6.39
N VAL A 97 -3.57 -8.02 -6.77
CA VAL A 97 -3.44 -6.71 -6.11
C VAL A 97 -3.83 -5.61 -7.08
N ALA A 98 -4.67 -4.68 -6.62
CA ALA A 98 -4.89 -3.38 -7.23
C ALA A 98 -4.00 -2.34 -6.53
N PHE A 99 -2.98 -1.85 -7.24
CA PHE A 99 -1.99 -0.92 -6.73
C PHE A 99 -2.38 0.50 -7.10
N THR A 100 -2.71 1.32 -6.13
CA THR A 100 -3.39 2.60 -6.35
C THR A 100 -2.54 3.80 -5.94
N VAL A 101 -2.95 4.99 -6.35
CA VAL A 101 -2.35 6.31 -6.04
C VAL A 101 -0.89 6.45 -6.47
N LEU A 102 -0.49 5.76 -7.54
CA LEU A 102 0.85 5.86 -8.11
C LEU A 102 1.18 7.27 -8.62
N ASP A 103 0.20 7.98 -9.15
CA ASP A 103 0.33 9.35 -9.62
C ASP A 103 0.82 10.31 -8.52
N VAL A 104 0.50 10.02 -7.27
CA VAL A 104 0.92 10.82 -6.11
C VAL A 104 2.44 10.86 -5.95
N LEU A 105 3.15 9.79 -6.28
CA LEU A 105 4.60 9.70 -6.13
C LEU A 105 5.41 10.37 -7.26
N GLY A 106 4.73 10.87 -8.29
CA GLY A 106 5.38 11.47 -9.47
C GLY A 106 6.21 12.73 -9.21
N TYR A 107 6.19 13.30 -8.00
CA TYR A 107 7.03 14.44 -7.62
C TYR A 107 8.41 14.05 -7.07
N LEU A 108 8.60 12.79 -6.72
CA LEU A 108 9.80 12.29 -6.04
C LEU A 108 10.94 12.01 -7.03
N ASP A 109 12.15 12.34 -6.63
CA ASP A 109 13.39 11.93 -7.32
C ASP A 109 13.77 10.50 -6.91
N GLU A 110 13.54 10.16 -5.65
CA GLU A 110 13.80 8.85 -5.05
C GLU A 110 12.61 8.43 -4.22
N ILE A 111 12.27 7.14 -4.25
CA ILE A 111 11.12 6.57 -3.54
C ILE A 111 11.62 5.51 -2.55
N PRO A 112 11.61 5.81 -1.24
CA PRO A 112 11.92 4.84 -0.21
C PRO A 112 10.81 3.79 -0.08
N VAL A 113 11.21 2.54 0.18
CA VAL A 113 10.32 1.40 0.41
C VAL A 113 10.78 0.63 1.63
N CYS A 114 9.92 0.36 2.57
CA CYS A 114 10.21 -0.50 3.71
C CYS A 114 10.12 -1.96 3.27
N VAL A 115 11.27 -2.63 3.21
CA VAL A 115 11.40 -4.00 2.69
C VAL A 115 11.52 -5.07 3.76
N ALA A 116 11.94 -4.67 4.97
CA ALA A 116 12.09 -5.54 6.12
C ALA A 116 11.99 -4.72 7.42
N TYR A 117 11.95 -5.40 8.54
CA TYR A 117 12.02 -4.78 9.87
C TYR A 117 13.29 -5.24 10.59
N ASP A 118 13.96 -4.29 11.26
CA ASP A 118 14.99 -4.56 12.26
C ASP A 118 14.33 -4.56 13.64
N ILE A 119 14.39 -5.68 14.33
CA ILE A 119 13.87 -5.84 15.70
C ILE A 119 15.00 -6.29 16.61
N ASP A 120 15.50 -5.39 17.42
CA ASP A 120 16.60 -5.64 18.37
C ASP A 120 17.88 -6.21 17.68
N GLY A 121 18.12 -5.83 16.40
CA GLY A 121 19.26 -6.26 15.56
C GLY A 121 19.00 -7.49 14.68
N GLU A 122 17.81 -8.07 14.75
CA GLU A 122 17.38 -9.16 13.88
C GLU A 122 16.52 -8.62 12.72
N ILE A 123 16.94 -8.90 11.49
CA ILE A 123 16.20 -8.49 10.28
C ILE A 123 15.17 -9.55 9.92
N THR A 124 13.94 -9.12 9.76
CA THR A 124 12.82 -10.00 9.38
C THR A 124 11.95 -9.41 8.29
N THR A 125 11.43 -10.27 7.41
CA THR A 125 10.38 -9.94 6.43
C THR A 125 9.02 -10.53 6.84
N GLU A 126 8.95 -11.16 7.99
CA GLU A 126 7.69 -11.67 8.55
C GLU A 126 7.09 -10.63 9.52
N PHE A 127 5.77 -10.46 9.44
CA PHE A 127 5.04 -9.51 10.26
C PHE A 127 4.98 -9.98 11.71
N PRO A 128 5.54 -9.22 12.68
CA PRO A 128 5.71 -9.66 14.06
C PRO A 128 4.43 -9.47 14.89
N THR A 129 4.47 -9.94 16.13
CA THR A 129 3.44 -9.62 17.13
C THR A 129 3.45 -8.13 17.48
N THR A 130 2.34 -7.61 18.03
CA THR A 130 2.20 -6.19 18.38
C THR A 130 3.33 -5.69 19.28
N ALA A 131 3.75 -6.46 20.28
CA ALA A 131 4.82 -6.07 21.20
C ALA A 131 6.20 -5.94 20.52
N LEU A 132 6.48 -6.77 19.52
CA LEU A 132 7.69 -6.66 18.70
C LEU A 132 7.58 -5.56 17.67
N LEU A 133 6.38 -5.35 17.11
CA LEU A 133 6.13 -4.29 16.14
C LEU A 133 6.39 -2.89 16.71
N GLU A 134 6.13 -2.68 18.00
CA GLU A 134 6.43 -1.42 18.69
C GLU A 134 7.93 -1.10 18.80
N LYS A 135 8.78 -2.11 18.69
CA LYS A 135 10.24 -1.98 18.69
C LYS A 135 10.85 -1.97 17.30
N ALA A 136 10.07 -2.36 16.29
CA ALA A 136 10.55 -2.53 14.93
C ALA A 136 10.99 -1.21 14.34
N LYS A 137 12.12 -1.25 13.61
CA LYS A 137 12.61 -0.15 12.78
C LYS A 137 12.53 -0.55 11.31
N PRO A 138 12.20 0.38 10.41
CA PRO A 138 12.13 0.05 9.00
C PRO A 138 13.53 -0.16 8.41
N VAL A 139 13.68 -1.20 7.59
CA VAL A 139 14.80 -1.36 6.67
C VAL A 139 14.33 -0.82 5.32
N ILE A 140 14.98 0.24 4.86
CA ILE A 140 14.57 0.97 3.66
C ILE A 140 15.48 0.63 2.48
N GLU A 141 14.89 0.28 1.35
CA GLU A 141 15.51 0.31 0.02
C GLU A 141 14.96 1.51 -0.74
N THR A 142 15.82 2.24 -1.47
CA THR A 142 15.43 3.43 -2.22
C THR A 142 15.49 3.15 -3.71
N LEU A 143 14.41 3.45 -4.41
CA LEU A 143 14.28 3.29 -5.85
C LEU A 143 14.26 4.67 -6.54
N PRO A 144 14.75 4.77 -7.78
CA PRO A 144 14.65 6.02 -8.54
C PRO A 144 13.18 6.34 -8.85
N GLY A 145 12.78 7.58 -8.61
CA GLY A 145 11.47 8.11 -8.97
C GLY A 145 11.33 8.33 -10.48
N TRP A 146 10.13 8.63 -10.93
CA TRP A 146 9.87 8.90 -12.36
C TRP A 146 9.69 10.37 -12.67
N LYS A 147 9.56 11.23 -11.69
CA LYS A 147 9.56 12.70 -11.78
C LYS A 147 8.70 13.29 -12.91
N CYS A 148 7.54 12.70 -13.14
CA CYS A 148 6.58 13.22 -14.11
C CYS A 148 5.14 12.83 -13.74
N ASP A 149 4.19 13.54 -14.34
CA ASP A 149 2.76 13.17 -14.26
C ASP A 149 2.49 11.93 -15.12
N ILE A 150 1.84 10.95 -14.54
CA ILE A 150 1.45 9.70 -15.19
C ILE A 150 -0.06 9.59 -15.40
N ARG A 151 -0.83 10.61 -15.00
CA ARG A 151 -2.28 10.64 -15.19
C ARG A 151 -2.63 10.58 -16.67
N GLY A 152 -3.70 9.87 -16.97
CA GLY A 152 -4.15 9.71 -18.35
C GLY A 152 -3.43 8.65 -19.19
N ILE A 153 -2.32 8.08 -18.72
CA ILE A 153 -1.69 6.91 -19.34
C ILE A 153 -2.64 5.72 -19.20
N LYS A 154 -2.87 4.99 -20.30
CA LYS A 154 -3.86 3.89 -20.35
C LYS A 154 -3.23 2.50 -20.51
N ASN A 155 -1.99 2.43 -20.98
CA ASN A 155 -1.30 1.16 -21.14
C ASN A 155 -0.11 1.06 -20.17
N TYR A 156 0.15 -0.13 -19.66
CA TYR A 156 1.25 -0.37 -18.74
C TYR A 156 2.62 -0.05 -19.35
N GLU A 157 2.81 -0.39 -20.61
CA GLU A 157 4.08 -0.19 -21.32
C GLU A 157 4.39 1.30 -21.58
N ASP A 158 3.38 2.16 -21.56
CA ASP A 158 3.53 3.61 -21.72
C ASP A 158 3.94 4.31 -20.39
N LEU A 159 3.87 3.61 -19.26
CA LEU A 159 4.35 4.13 -17.99
C LEU A 159 5.88 4.33 -18.02
N PRO A 160 6.42 5.38 -17.35
CA PRO A 160 7.86 5.55 -17.21
C PRO A 160 8.54 4.28 -16.70
N GLU A 161 9.74 4.01 -17.19
CA GLU A 161 10.52 2.81 -16.82
C GLU A 161 10.68 2.67 -15.31
N ASN A 162 11.00 3.76 -14.61
CA ASN A 162 11.15 3.74 -13.15
C ASN A 162 9.83 3.45 -12.43
N CYS A 163 8.70 3.91 -12.97
CA CYS A 163 7.38 3.60 -12.43
C CYS A 163 7.08 2.10 -12.57
N ARG A 164 7.36 1.51 -13.73
CA ARG A 164 7.22 0.06 -13.94
C ARG A 164 8.13 -0.76 -13.03
N LYS A 165 9.41 -0.34 -12.90
CA LYS A 165 10.37 -0.97 -11.97
C LYS A 165 9.91 -0.91 -10.52
N TYR A 166 9.31 0.20 -10.09
CA TYR A 166 8.74 0.33 -8.76
C TYR A 166 7.59 -0.67 -8.53
N ILE A 167 6.67 -0.79 -9.49
CA ILE A 167 5.56 -1.74 -9.43
C ILE A 167 6.08 -3.19 -9.37
N GLU A 168 7.03 -3.53 -10.22
CA GLU A 168 7.64 -4.87 -10.29
C GLU A 168 8.41 -5.22 -9.02
N PHE A 169 9.16 -4.26 -8.48
CA PHE A 169 9.87 -4.42 -7.21
C PHE A 169 8.91 -4.69 -6.05
N VAL A 170 7.85 -3.89 -5.92
CA VAL A 170 6.84 -4.10 -4.88
C VAL A 170 6.17 -5.46 -5.04
N GLU A 171 5.79 -5.83 -6.26
CA GLU A 171 5.19 -7.13 -6.58
C GLU A 171 6.07 -8.29 -6.15
N GLU A 172 7.38 -8.23 -6.44
CA GLU A 172 8.36 -9.23 -6.01
C GLU A 172 8.46 -9.32 -4.48
N LYS A 173 8.58 -8.17 -3.80
CA LYS A 173 8.74 -8.14 -2.34
C LYS A 173 7.50 -8.64 -1.59
N ILE A 174 6.29 -8.31 -2.04
CA ILE A 174 5.07 -8.79 -1.40
C ILE A 174 4.72 -10.23 -1.81
N GLY A 175 5.17 -10.70 -2.97
CA GLY A 175 4.94 -12.05 -3.50
C GLY A 175 3.52 -12.31 -3.99
N PHE A 176 2.79 -11.26 -4.39
CA PHE A 176 1.43 -11.33 -4.94
C PHE A 176 1.35 -10.52 -6.24
N PRO A 177 0.64 -11.02 -7.28
CA PRO A 177 0.60 -10.35 -8.57
C PRO A 177 -0.15 -9.02 -8.49
N ILE A 178 0.49 -7.95 -8.94
CA ILE A 178 -0.13 -6.66 -9.16
C ILE A 178 -0.71 -6.65 -10.57
N THR A 179 -1.99 -6.93 -10.70
CA THR A 179 -2.67 -7.05 -12.01
C THR A 179 -3.41 -5.77 -12.42
N MET A 180 -3.58 -4.85 -11.48
CA MET A 180 -4.24 -3.57 -11.70
C MET A 180 -3.41 -2.46 -11.09
N VAL A 181 -3.26 -1.36 -11.83
CA VAL A 181 -2.53 -0.17 -11.40
C VAL A 181 -3.43 1.04 -11.62
N SER A 182 -3.62 1.87 -10.59
CA SER A 182 -4.37 3.12 -10.73
C SER A 182 -3.42 4.31 -10.69
N ASN A 183 -3.56 5.19 -11.67
CA ASN A 183 -2.78 6.41 -11.87
C ASN A 183 -3.62 7.69 -11.80
N GLY A 184 -4.80 7.62 -11.20
CA GLY A 184 -5.69 8.76 -10.98
C GLY A 184 -6.97 8.36 -10.26
N PRO A 185 -7.85 9.34 -9.93
CA PRO A 185 -9.03 9.11 -9.10
C PRO A 185 -10.25 8.55 -9.85
N SER A 186 -10.25 8.60 -11.19
CA SER A 186 -11.38 8.15 -11.99
C SER A 186 -11.40 6.63 -12.12
N ARG A 187 -12.60 6.07 -12.32
CA ARG A 187 -12.75 4.66 -12.66
C ARG A 187 -12.02 4.25 -13.96
N ASP A 188 -11.79 5.23 -14.82
CA ASP A 188 -11.11 5.02 -16.11
C ASP A 188 -9.57 5.14 -15.99
N ASP A 189 -9.06 5.44 -14.78
CA ASP A 189 -7.64 5.57 -14.48
C ASP A 189 -7.06 4.26 -13.92
N ILE A 190 -7.59 3.13 -14.37
CA ILE A 190 -7.10 1.80 -14.05
C ILE A 190 -6.46 1.18 -15.28
N ILE A 191 -5.19 0.81 -15.14
CA ILE A 191 -4.42 0.07 -16.13
C ILE A 191 -4.41 -1.40 -15.72
N TYR A 192 -4.87 -2.27 -16.60
CA TYR A 192 -4.82 -3.72 -16.40
C TYR A 192 -3.52 -4.27 -16.97
N ARG A 193 -2.81 -5.07 -16.15
CA ARG A 193 -1.62 -5.80 -16.57
C ARG A 193 -2.04 -7.22 -16.96
N ASN A 194 -1.88 -7.56 -18.22
CA ASN A 194 -2.05 -8.94 -18.67
C ASN A 194 -0.84 -9.76 -18.21
N LYS A 195 -1.05 -10.66 -17.30
CA LYS A 195 -0.08 -11.65 -16.83
C LYS A 195 -0.61 -13.06 -17.03
#